data_d4f822c7871336724e0adef4df45cfa0
#
_entry.id   d4f822c7871336724e0adef4df45cfa0
#
_cell.length_a   1.000
_cell.length_b   1.000
_cell.length_c   1.000
_cell.angle_alpha   90.00
_cell.angle_beta   90.00
_cell.angle_gamma   90.00
#
_symmetry.space_group_name_H-M   'P 1'
#
loop_
_entity.id
_entity.type
_entity.pdbx_description
1 polymer ?
#
loop_
_entity_poly.entity_id
_entity_poly.type
_entity_poly.pdbx_seq_one_letter_code
_entity_poly.pdbx_strand_id
1 'polypeptide(L)'
;MNSLGTFGLAKRNIKNKPARSYGMMVLTGVLCFILFFGSFMIYSLKRGISSLSDRMGADIIVVPEGYDSKVTGAILRGEPNSFFFDRAVEDRVKAVEGVEKTAPQLFLATLSASCCSFPIQIIGIDFNSDFTVAPWLEKQVGLPLKEGEIIVGNNVEGNIHAEVKFFSRPFKIKGRLAKTGMGFDNTVFM
;
A
#
# COMPACT_ATOMS: atom_id res chain seq x y z
N MET A 1 30.03 26.71 -57.06
CA MET A 1 30.28 27.09 -55.65
C MET A 1 29.28 26.30 -54.79
N ASN A 2 29.71 25.16 -54.21
CA ASN A 2 28.83 24.41 -53.33
C ASN A 2 28.70 25.16 -51.99
N SER A 3 27.52 25.66 -51.74
CA SER A 3 27.19 26.21 -50.43
C SER A 3 27.34 25.14 -49.39
N LEU A 4 28.40 25.22 -48.59
CA LEU A 4 28.58 24.35 -47.44
C LEU A 4 27.45 24.65 -46.45
N GLY A 5 26.37 23.90 -46.53
CA GLY A 5 25.30 23.99 -45.54
C GLY A 5 25.85 23.76 -44.13
N THR A 6 25.20 24.31 -43.11
CA THR A 6 25.58 24.18 -41.70
C THR A 6 25.88 22.73 -41.29
N PHE A 7 25.18 21.79 -41.88
CA PHE A 7 25.39 20.34 -41.69
C PHE A 7 26.73 19.82 -42.22
N GLY A 8 27.17 20.34 -43.40
CA GLY A 8 28.47 19.98 -44.00
C GLY A 8 29.64 20.54 -43.18
N LEU A 9 29.50 21.72 -42.62
CA LEU A 9 30.51 22.34 -41.74
C LEU A 9 30.60 21.58 -40.41
N ALA A 10 29.47 21.18 -39.83
CA ALA A 10 29.44 20.37 -38.60
C ALA A 10 30.14 19.03 -38.81
N LYS A 11 29.82 18.31 -39.88
CA LYS A 11 30.42 17.00 -40.18
C LYS A 11 31.94 17.11 -40.39
N ARG A 12 32.39 18.18 -41.05
CA ARG A 12 33.84 18.42 -41.30
C ARG A 12 34.56 18.77 -39.98
N ASN A 13 33.93 19.53 -39.10
CA ASN A 13 34.49 19.88 -37.80
C ASN A 13 34.66 18.64 -36.88
N ILE A 14 33.67 17.75 -36.87
CA ILE A 14 33.73 16.48 -36.16
C ILE A 14 34.90 15.61 -36.65
N LYS A 15 35.09 15.53 -37.97
CA LYS A 15 36.15 14.73 -38.59
C LYS A 15 37.55 15.28 -38.32
N ASN A 16 37.69 16.63 -38.30
CA ASN A 16 38.99 17.30 -38.15
C ASN A 16 39.46 17.43 -36.69
N LYS A 17 38.56 17.37 -35.73
CA LYS A 17 38.87 17.46 -34.27
C LYS A 17 38.13 16.40 -33.48
N PRO A 18 38.43 15.10 -33.66
CA PRO A 18 37.67 14.01 -33.11
C PRO A 18 37.67 13.99 -31.57
N ALA A 19 38.83 14.25 -30.95
CA ALA A 19 38.94 14.25 -29.48
C ALA A 19 38.00 15.29 -28.81
N ARG A 20 37.93 16.49 -29.35
CA ARG A 20 37.04 17.56 -28.83
C ARG A 20 35.56 17.22 -29.03
N SER A 21 35.23 16.66 -30.21
CA SER A 21 33.83 16.28 -30.51
C SER A 21 33.36 15.09 -29.64
N TYR A 22 34.24 14.12 -29.42
CA TYR A 22 33.99 13.00 -28.55
C TYR A 22 33.80 13.45 -27.08
N GLY A 23 34.69 14.33 -26.61
CA GLY A 23 34.59 14.90 -25.26
C GLY A 23 33.26 15.62 -25.01
N MET A 24 32.83 16.46 -25.99
CA MET A 24 31.54 17.16 -25.89
C MET A 24 30.34 16.18 -25.94
N MET A 25 30.41 15.15 -26.78
CA MET A 25 29.36 14.13 -26.87
C MET A 25 29.21 13.33 -25.57
N VAL A 26 30.33 12.91 -24.98
CA VAL A 26 30.33 12.20 -23.69
C VAL A 26 29.79 13.11 -22.58
N LEU A 27 30.26 14.36 -22.52
CA LEU A 27 29.79 15.33 -21.51
C LEU A 27 28.28 15.54 -21.60
N THR A 28 27.77 15.78 -22.82
CA THR A 28 26.34 15.96 -23.05
C THR A 28 25.54 14.71 -22.70
N GLY A 29 26.07 13.53 -23.07
CA GLY A 29 25.45 12.25 -22.73
C GLY A 29 25.35 12.01 -21.22
N VAL A 30 26.43 12.30 -20.49
CA VAL A 30 26.44 12.22 -19.03
C VAL A 30 25.45 13.18 -18.40
N LEU A 31 25.41 14.43 -18.90
CA LEU A 31 24.45 15.44 -18.40
C LEU A 31 23.00 14.98 -18.62
N CYS A 32 22.68 14.53 -19.82
CA CYS A 32 21.35 14.01 -20.15
C CYS A 32 20.99 12.79 -19.27
N PHE A 33 21.96 11.90 -19.06
CA PHE A 33 21.75 10.73 -18.20
C PHE A 33 21.44 11.13 -16.74
N ILE A 34 22.20 12.07 -16.17
CA ILE A 34 21.99 12.57 -14.80
C ILE A 34 20.61 13.21 -14.67
N LEU A 35 20.22 14.05 -15.63
CA LEU A 35 18.92 14.71 -15.61
C LEU A 35 17.77 13.71 -15.75
N PHE A 36 17.89 12.76 -16.66
CA PHE A 36 16.88 11.71 -16.86
C PHE A 36 16.76 10.81 -15.63
N PHE A 37 17.88 10.30 -15.13
CA PHE A 37 17.92 9.42 -13.98
C PHE A 37 17.42 10.12 -12.71
N GLY A 38 17.84 11.39 -12.49
CA GLY A 38 17.36 12.21 -11.38
C GLY A 38 15.85 12.43 -11.43
N SER A 39 15.32 12.79 -12.60
CA SER A 39 13.87 12.96 -12.79
C SER A 39 13.11 11.66 -12.57
N PHE A 40 13.63 10.55 -13.07
CA PHE A 40 13.04 9.22 -12.87
C PHE A 40 13.00 8.82 -11.39
N MET A 41 14.11 9.06 -10.67
CA MET A 41 14.21 8.78 -9.23
C MET A 41 13.19 9.60 -8.43
N ILE A 42 13.09 10.91 -8.69
CA ILE A 42 12.13 11.80 -8.02
C ILE A 42 10.69 11.34 -8.30
N TYR A 43 10.38 11.02 -9.54
CA TYR A 43 9.05 10.53 -9.93
C TYR A 43 8.70 9.20 -9.27
N SER A 44 9.65 8.26 -9.25
CA SER A 44 9.49 6.96 -8.61
C SER A 44 9.28 7.08 -7.09
N LEU A 45 10.08 7.94 -6.44
CA LEU A 45 9.96 8.20 -5.01
C LEU A 45 8.62 8.85 -4.67
N LYS A 46 8.23 9.88 -5.42
CA LYS A 46 6.93 10.56 -5.24
C LYS A 46 5.76 9.59 -5.38
N ARG A 47 5.81 8.70 -6.37
CA ARG A 47 4.78 7.68 -6.58
C ARG A 47 4.77 6.63 -5.47
N GLY A 48 5.94 6.24 -4.96
CA GLY A 48 6.07 5.35 -3.82
C GLY A 48 5.48 5.94 -2.54
N ILE A 49 5.80 7.20 -2.24
CA ILE A 49 5.26 7.91 -1.07
C ILE A 49 3.74 8.08 -1.18
N SER A 50 3.22 8.48 -2.35
CA SER A 50 1.77 8.60 -2.57
C SER A 50 1.08 7.24 -2.37
N SER A 51 1.64 6.16 -2.89
CA SER A 51 1.08 4.81 -2.70
C SER A 51 1.10 4.35 -1.24
N LEU A 52 2.09 4.76 -0.44
CA LEU A 52 2.13 4.51 1.00
C LEU A 52 1.09 5.36 1.73
N SER A 53 1.00 6.64 1.40
CA SER A 53 -0.01 7.55 1.97
C SER A 53 -1.44 7.05 1.70
N ASP A 54 -1.71 6.62 0.47
CA ASP A 54 -3.02 6.05 0.10
C ASP A 54 -3.36 4.75 0.88
N ARG A 55 -2.35 4.03 1.35
CA ARG A 55 -2.54 2.83 2.18
C ARG A 55 -2.74 3.14 3.66
N MET A 56 -2.15 4.22 4.13
CA MET A 56 -2.32 4.66 5.52
C MET A 56 -3.58 5.52 5.73
N GLY A 57 -4.20 5.97 4.66
CA GLY A 57 -5.55 6.53 4.46
C GLY A 57 -6.09 7.52 5.50
N ALA A 58 -5.65 7.44 6.73
CA ALA A 58 -6.09 8.29 7.83
C ALA A 58 -4.92 9.10 8.40
N ASP A 59 -5.14 10.39 8.63
CA ASP A 59 -4.15 11.30 9.24
C ASP A 59 -3.99 11.03 10.73
N ILE A 60 -5.06 10.56 11.39
CA ILE A 60 -5.10 10.30 12.83
C ILE A 60 -5.73 8.93 13.08
N ILE A 61 -5.09 8.15 13.93
CA ILE A 61 -5.63 6.89 14.44
C ILE A 61 -5.99 7.09 15.91
N VAL A 62 -7.26 6.88 16.23
CA VAL A 62 -7.76 6.93 17.61
C VAL A 62 -7.77 5.51 18.18
N VAL A 63 -7.09 5.31 19.30
CA VAL A 63 -6.96 4.01 19.96
C VAL A 63 -7.33 4.12 21.45
N PRO A 64 -7.71 3.01 22.11
CA PRO A 64 -7.90 3.02 23.56
C PRO A 64 -6.61 3.39 24.30
N GLU A 65 -6.73 3.98 25.45
CA GLU A 65 -5.57 4.36 26.29
C GLU A 65 -4.67 3.14 26.56
N GLY A 66 -3.36 3.30 26.36
CA GLY A 66 -2.37 2.25 26.55
C GLY A 66 -2.26 1.22 25.41
N TYR A 67 -2.94 1.43 24.27
CA TYR A 67 -2.88 0.52 23.12
C TYR A 67 -2.03 1.00 21.93
N ASP A 68 -1.38 2.16 22.02
CA ASP A 68 -0.58 2.75 20.91
C ASP A 68 0.46 1.76 20.34
N SER A 69 1.24 1.14 21.21
CA SER A 69 2.26 0.17 20.79
C SER A 69 1.66 -1.11 20.22
N LYS A 70 0.49 -1.52 20.70
CA LYS A 70 -0.21 -2.74 20.25
C LYS A 70 -0.81 -2.55 18.85
N VAL A 71 -1.37 -1.37 18.56
CA VAL A 71 -1.87 -1.03 17.22
C VAL A 71 -0.72 -1.01 16.21
N THR A 72 0.38 -0.35 16.57
CA THR A 72 1.58 -0.34 15.74
C THR A 72 2.12 -1.76 15.51
N GLY A 73 2.12 -2.61 16.53
CA GLY A 73 2.49 -4.02 16.44
C GLY A 73 1.58 -4.80 15.49
N ALA A 74 0.27 -4.62 15.60
CA ALA A 74 -0.70 -5.30 14.74
C ALA A 74 -0.56 -4.91 13.26
N ILE A 75 -0.46 -3.61 12.98
CA ILE A 75 -0.40 -3.09 11.60
C ILE A 75 0.95 -3.37 10.94
N LEU A 76 2.06 -3.10 11.62
CA LEU A 76 3.39 -3.17 11.00
C LEU A 76 4.00 -4.56 11.12
N ARG A 77 3.84 -5.24 12.26
CA ARG A 77 4.51 -6.53 12.53
C ARG A 77 3.58 -7.73 12.45
N GLY A 78 2.26 -7.51 12.37
CA GLY A 78 1.29 -8.60 12.37
C GLY A 78 1.15 -9.32 13.71
N GLU A 79 1.45 -8.63 14.81
CA GLU A 79 1.25 -9.13 16.17
C GLU A 79 -0.25 -9.08 16.52
N PRO A 80 -0.97 -10.20 16.63
CA PRO A 80 -2.40 -10.18 16.85
C PRO A 80 -2.77 -9.57 18.20
N ASN A 81 -3.66 -8.61 18.18
CA ASN A 81 -4.18 -7.94 19.37
C ASN A 81 -5.68 -7.71 19.22
N SER A 82 -6.38 -7.69 20.36
CA SER A 82 -7.80 -7.33 20.41
C SER A 82 -7.98 -6.02 21.13
N PHE A 83 -8.62 -5.07 20.47
CA PHE A 83 -9.04 -3.80 21.07
C PHE A 83 -10.25 -3.25 20.33
N PHE A 84 -11.11 -2.61 21.07
CA PHE A 84 -12.35 -2.06 20.55
C PHE A 84 -12.79 -0.88 21.42
N PHE A 85 -13.63 -0.05 20.84
CA PHE A 85 -14.34 1.04 21.52
C PHE A 85 -15.82 0.75 21.63
N ASP A 86 -16.46 1.46 22.54
CA ASP A 86 -17.91 1.66 22.46
C ASP A 86 -18.22 2.46 21.19
N ARG A 87 -19.29 2.09 20.49
CA ARG A 87 -19.74 2.76 19.26
C ARG A 87 -20.00 4.26 19.46
N ALA A 88 -20.41 4.67 20.66
CA ALA A 88 -20.61 6.07 21.01
C ALA A 88 -19.34 6.94 20.87
N VAL A 89 -18.15 6.33 20.84
CA VAL A 89 -16.88 7.07 20.61
C VAL A 89 -16.82 7.61 19.19
N GLU A 90 -17.33 6.88 18.21
CA GLU A 90 -17.37 7.33 16.82
C GLU A 90 -18.15 8.65 16.66
N ASP A 91 -19.32 8.73 17.29
CA ASP A 91 -20.15 9.94 17.23
C ASP A 91 -19.45 11.14 17.88
N ARG A 92 -18.72 10.91 18.98
CA ARG A 92 -17.92 11.96 19.63
C ARG A 92 -16.76 12.43 18.75
N VAL A 93 -16.07 11.51 18.04
CA VAL A 93 -14.99 11.85 17.12
C VAL A 93 -15.53 12.64 15.93
N LYS A 94 -16.67 12.23 15.37
CA LYS A 94 -17.34 12.95 14.27
C LYS A 94 -17.73 14.38 14.63
N ALA A 95 -18.02 14.64 15.91
CA ALA A 95 -18.40 15.97 16.39
C ALA A 95 -17.22 16.94 16.58
N VAL A 96 -15.98 16.47 16.44
CA VAL A 96 -14.78 17.31 16.58
C VAL A 96 -14.60 18.16 15.31
N GLU A 97 -14.40 19.46 15.49
CA GLU A 97 -14.16 20.39 14.39
C GLU A 97 -12.88 20.00 13.62
N GLY A 98 -12.98 19.94 12.30
CA GLY A 98 -11.87 19.55 11.41
C GLY A 98 -11.85 18.07 11.05
N VAL A 99 -12.69 17.22 11.61
CA VAL A 99 -12.86 15.82 11.21
C VAL A 99 -13.79 15.74 10.01
N GLU A 100 -13.27 15.34 8.86
CA GLU A 100 -14.07 15.18 7.64
C GLU A 100 -14.69 13.80 7.52
N LYS A 101 -13.94 12.75 7.89
CA LYS A 101 -14.37 11.35 7.75
C LYS A 101 -13.86 10.51 8.90
N THR A 102 -14.62 9.49 9.27
CA THR A 102 -14.23 8.46 10.22
C THR A 102 -14.38 7.08 9.58
N ALA A 103 -13.47 6.17 9.89
CA ALA A 103 -13.51 4.78 9.44
C ALA A 103 -13.33 3.88 10.68
N PRO A 104 -14.43 3.40 11.28
CA PRO A 104 -14.34 2.51 12.43
C PRO A 104 -13.79 1.15 12.02
N GLN A 105 -12.84 0.64 12.79
CA GLN A 105 -12.24 -0.67 12.59
C GLN A 105 -12.28 -1.47 13.88
N LEU A 106 -12.58 -2.77 13.77
CA LEU A 106 -12.59 -3.70 14.88
C LEU A 106 -11.39 -4.64 14.76
N PHE A 107 -10.51 -4.60 15.75
CA PHE A 107 -9.35 -5.50 15.82
C PHE A 107 -9.62 -6.66 16.77
N LEU A 108 -9.56 -7.89 16.25
CA LEU A 108 -9.73 -9.11 17.02
C LEU A 108 -8.55 -10.05 16.76
N ALA A 109 -7.95 -10.57 17.83
CA ALA A 109 -6.95 -11.62 17.72
C ALA A 109 -7.61 -12.98 17.87
N THR A 110 -7.27 -13.94 17.02
CA THR A 110 -7.62 -15.34 17.23
C THR A 110 -6.38 -16.12 17.62
N LEU A 111 -6.49 -16.89 18.71
CA LEU A 111 -5.40 -17.75 19.20
C LEU A 111 -5.31 -19.05 18.40
N SER A 112 -6.41 -19.47 17.81
CA SER A 112 -6.48 -20.65 16.94
C SER A 112 -7.49 -20.43 15.83
N ALA A 113 -7.08 -20.74 14.63
CA ALA A 113 -7.95 -20.78 13.46
C ALA A 113 -7.82 -22.15 12.81
N SER A 114 -8.90 -22.67 12.23
CA SER A 114 -8.88 -23.98 11.56
C SER A 114 -7.92 -24.01 10.35
N CYS A 115 -7.53 -22.84 9.86
CA CYS A 115 -6.65 -22.70 8.71
C CYS A 115 -5.16 -22.60 9.06
N CYS A 116 -4.78 -22.22 10.28
CA CYS A 116 -3.41 -21.79 10.55
C CYS A 116 -2.93 -22.25 11.92
N SER A 117 -1.66 -22.61 12.00
CA SER A 117 -0.98 -22.99 13.25
C SER A 117 -0.49 -21.79 14.06
N PHE A 118 -0.71 -20.56 13.58
CA PHE A 118 -0.29 -19.33 14.23
C PHE A 118 -1.49 -18.40 14.48
N PRO A 119 -1.40 -17.50 15.46
CA PRO A 119 -2.44 -16.52 15.73
C PRO A 119 -2.64 -15.57 14.54
N ILE A 120 -3.89 -15.24 14.23
CA ILE A 120 -4.27 -14.37 13.11
C ILE A 120 -4.93 -13.11 13.64
N GLN A 121 -4.62 -11.98 13.04
CA GLN A 121 -5.33 -10.73 13.23
C GLN A 121 -6.58 -10.69 12.34
N ILE A 122 -7.73 -10.47 12.92
CA ILE A 122 -8.97 -10.19 12.20
C ILE A 122 -9.24 -8.69 12.30
N ILE A 123 -9.49 -8.05 11.17
CA ILE A 123 -9.89 -6.65 11.09
C ILE A 123 -11.26 -6.58 10.44
N GLY A 124 -12.26 -6.23 11.26
CA GLY A 124 -13.59 -5.91 10.79
C GLY A 124 -13.65 -4.46 10.31
N ILE A 125 -14.15 -4.24 9.10
CA ILE A 125 -14.31 -2.91 8.49
C ILE A 125 -15.70 -2.77 7.90
N ASP A 126 -16.22 -1.55 7.92
CA ASP A 126 -17.41 -1.21 7.15
C ASP A 126 -16.98 -0.78 5.74
N PHE A 127 -17.15 -1.66 4.78
CA PHE A 127 -16.73 -1.43 3.38
C PHE A 127 -17.40 -0.23 2.70
N ASN A 128 -18.51 0.28 3.24
CA ASN A 128 -19.19 1.43 2.68
C ASN A 128 -18.62 2.76 3.17
N SER A 129 -18.09 2.78 4.39
CA SER A 129 -17.57 4.00 5.02
C SER A 129 -16.05 4.01 5.16
N ASP A 130 -15.39 2.85 5.04
CA ASP A 130 -13.94 2.76 5.16
C ASP A 130 -13.23 3.36 3.94
N PHE A 131 -12.47 4.43 4.20
CA PHE A 131 -11.63 5.10 3.21
C PHE A 131 -10.14 4.75 3.34
N THR A 132 -9.77 3.93 4.33
CA THR A 132 -8.39 3.61 4.66
C THR A 132 -7.90 2.33 3.97
N VAL A 133 -8.58 1.22 4.23
CA VAL A 133 -8.18 -0.12 3.76
C VAL A 133 -9.05 -0.60 2.60
N ALA A 134 -10.35 -0.29 2.61
CA ALA A 134 -11.29 -0.73 1.59
C ALA A 134 -10.87 -0.36 0.15
N PRO A 135 -10.39 0.86 -0.17
CA PRO A 135 -9.97 1.18 -1.53
C PRO A 135 -8.78 0.35 -2.03
N TRP A 136 -7.91 -0.07 -1.11
CA TRP A 136 -6.78 -0.94 -1.42
C TRP A 136 -7.23 -2.39 -1.64
N LEU A 137 -8.15 -2.89 -0.81
CA LEU A 137 -8.74 -4.23 -0.96
C LEU A 137 -9.52 -4.33 -2.28
N GLU A 138 -10.26 -3.30 -2.64
CA GLU A 138 -11.02 -3.23 -3.89
C GLU A 138 -10.12 -3.39 -5.12
N LYS A 139 -8.97 -2.71 -5.14
CA LYS A 139 -8.01 -2.81 -6.24
C LYS A 139 -7.41 -4.21 -6.41
N GLN A 140 -7.36 -5.02 -5.35
CA GLN A 140 -6.73 -6.34 -5.39
C GLN A 140 -7.72 -7.49 -5.60
N VAL A 141 -8.87 -7.42 -4.97
CA VAL A 141 -9.81 -8.56 -4.90
C VAL A 141 -11.18 -8.20 -5.44
N GLY A 142 -11.51 -6.91 -5.47
CA GLY A 142 -12.84 -6.42 -5.82
C GLY A 142 -13.82 -6.50 -4.65
N LEU A 143 -14.62 -5.45 -4.50
CA LEU A 143 -15.67 -5.29 -3.50
C LEU A 143 -17.04 -5.14 -4.19
N PRO A 144 -18.17 -5.26 -3.50
CA PRO A 144 -18.29 -5.53 -2.05
C PRO A 144 -18.15 -7.01 -1.67
N LEU A 145 -17.84 -7.27 -0.40
CA LEU A 145 -17.96 -8.60 0.20
C LEU A 145 -19.43 -8.91 0.49
N LYS A 146 -19.82 -10.16 0.30
CA LYS A 146 -21.09 -10.68 0.77
C LYS A 146 -20.96 -11.14 2.22
N GLU A 147 -22.08 -11.26 2.91
CA GLU A 147 -22.10 -11.82 4.26
C GLU A 147 -21.44 -13.21 4.28
N GLY A 148 -20.50 -13.40 5.21
CA GLY A 148 -19.71 -14.63 5.31
C GLY A 148 -18.53 -14.74 4.33
N GLU A 149 -18.27 -13.74 3.48
CA GLU A 149 -17.06 -13.68 2.67
C GLU A 149 -15.96 -12.90 3.40
N ILE A 150 -14.71 -13.32 3.19
CA ILE A 150 -13.53 -12.71 3.76
C ILE A 150 -12.41 -12.54 2.75
N ILE A 151 -11.52 -11.58 3.00
CA ILE A 151 -10.26 -11.44 2.29
C ILE A 151 -9.13 -11.83 3.23
N VAL A 152 -8.20 -12.63 2.76
CA VAL A 152 -7.09 -13.13 3.59
C VAL A 152 -5.75 -12.58 3.13
N GLY A 153 -4.86 -12.34 4.08
CA GLY A 153 -3.47 -11.98 3.82
C GLY A 153 -2.70 -13.12 3.16
N ASN A 154 -1.51 -12.79 2.66
CA ASN A 154 -0.70 -13.75 1.89
C ASN A 154 -0.30 -15.01 2.67
N ASN A 155 -0.05 -14.89 3.97
CA ASN A 155 0.42 -16.00 4.81
C ASN A 155 -0.71 -16.83 5.42
N VAL A 156 -1.96 -16.38 5.35
CA VAL A 156 -3.12 -17.12 5.86
C VAL A 156 -3.37 -18.33 4.97
N GLU A 157 -3.40 -19.52 5.53
CA GLU A 157 -3.61 -20.77 4.78
C GLU A 157 -5.06 -20.89 4.28
N GLY A 158 -5.26 -21.65 3.22
CA GLY A 158 -6.55 -21.88 2.57
C GLY A 158 -6.59 -21.41 1.13
N ASN A 159 -7.26 -22.12 0.26
CA ASN A 159 -7.44 -21.77 -1.14
C ASN A 159 -8.56 -20.74 -1.31
N ILE A 160 -8.54 -19.99 -2.42
CA ILE A 160 -9.66 -19.12 -2.79
C ILE A 160 -10.90 -20.00 -2.93
N HIS A 161 -12.01 -19.53 -2.39
CA HIS A 161 -13.30 -20.23 -2.24
C HIS A 161 -13.34 -21.36 -1.19
N ALA A 162 -12.23 -21.65 -0.50
CA ALA A 162 -12.28 -22.56 0.65
C ALA A 162 -13.06 -21.94 1.81
N GLU A 163 -13.62 -22.80 2.64
CA GLU A 163 -14.30 -22.42 3.86
C GLU A 163 -13.33 -22.55 5.04
N VAL A 164 -13.24 -21.50 5.84
CA VAL A 164 -12.44 -21.45 7.07
C VAL A 164 -13.33 -21.04 8.24
N LYS A 165 -13.01 -21.52 9.44
CA LYS A 165 -13.81 -21.22 10.63
C LYS A 165 -13.07 -20.30 11.59
N PHE A 166 -13.73 -19.21 11.95
CA PHE A 166 -13.31 -18.29 13.01
C PHE A 166 -14.42 -18.20 14.06
N PHE A 167 -14.08 -18.35 15.32
CA PHE A 167 -15.06 -18.30 16.43
C PHE A 167 -16.27 -19.22 16.19
N SER A 168 -16.01 -20.43 15.69
CA SER A 168 -17.03 -21.45 15.35
C SER A 168 -18.00 -21.07 14.21
N ARG A 169 -17.76 -19.95 13.50
CA ARG A 169 -18.54 -19.55 12.32
C ARG A 169 -17.75 -19.83 11.04
N PRO A 170 -18.40 -20.38 10.01
CA PRO A 170 -17.77 -20.58 8.72
C PRO A 170 -17.72 -19.28 7.91
N PHE A 171 -16.59 -19.05 7.22
CA PHE A 171 -16.37 -17.94 6.32
C PHE A 171 -15.75 -18.47 5.01
N LYS A 172 -16.13 -17.88 3.89
CA LYS A 172 -15.62 -18.23 2.57
C LYS A 172 -14.56 -17.26 2.12
N ILE A 173 -13.39 -17.76 1.74
CA ILE A 173 -12.31 -16.92 1.21
C ILE A 173 -12.68 -16.42 -0.18
N LYS A 174 -12.95 -15.13 -0.33
CA LYS A 174 -13.21 -14.49 -1.63
C LYS A 174 -11.94 -14.21 -2.40
N GLY A 175 -10.89 -13.80 -1.69
CA GLY A 175 -9.62 -13.46 -2.31
C GLY A 175 -8.47 -13.42 -1.33
N ARG A 176 -7.27 -13.35 -1.89
CA ARG A 176 -6.01 -13.30 -1.17
C ARG A 176 -5.22 -12.08 -1.59
N LEU A 177 -4.66 -11.38 -0.60
CA LEU A 177 -3.81 -10.21 -0.84
C LEU A 177 -2.44 -10.62 -1.37
N ALA A 178 -1.88 -9.79 -2.23
CA ALA A 178 -0.47 -9.89 -2.59
C ALA A 178 0.41 -9.64 -1.36
N LYS A 179 1.57 -10.28 -1.33
CA LYS A 179 2.53 -10.13 -0.23
C LYS A 179 2.93 -8.66 -0.05
N THR A 180 2.76 -8.16 1.16
CA THR A 180 3.08 -6.78 1.52
C THR A 180 4.38 -6.65 2.32
N GLY A 181 4.80 -7.71 3.01
CA GLY A 181 5.90 -7.70 3.98
C GLY A 181 5.53 -6.98 5.29
N MET A 182 4.25 -6.71 5.51
CA MET A 182 3.72 -6.03 6.70
C MET A 182 2.76 -6.96 7.46
N GLY A 183 2.21 -6.49 8.57
CA GLY A 183 1.25 -7.21 9.39
C GLY A 183 0.02 -7.71 8.64
N PHE A 184 -0.36 -7.05 7.58
CA PHE A 184 -1.49 -7.43 6.73
C PHE A 184 -1.33 -8.80 6.05
N ASP A 185 -0.12 -9.32 5.95
CA ASP A 185 0.11 -10.66 5.41
C ASP A 185 -0.46 -11.77 6.33
N ASN A 186 -0.59 -11.49 7.64
CA ASN A 186 -1.17 -12.38 8.66
C ASN A 186 -2.59 -11.94 9.09
N THR A 187 -3.27 -11.13 8.28
CA THR A 187 -4.55 -10.52 8.63
C THR A 187 -5.68 -11.08 7.78
N VAL A 188 -6.87 -11.15 8.38
CA VAL A 188 -8.13 -11.43 7.71
C VAL A 188 -9.02 -10.19 7.79
N PHE A 189 -9.57 -9.77 6.66
CA PHE A 189 -10.52 -8.67 6.56
C PHE A 189 -11.94 -9.19 6.34
N MET A 190 -12.89 -8.66 7.13
CA MET A 190 -14.31 -9.03 7.06
C MET A 190 -15.22 -7.83 7.26
#